data_d678148f32c5d9779029ecd2b9f4cb94
#
_entry.id   d678148f32c5d9779029ecd2b9f4cb94
#
_cell.length_a   1.000
_cell.length_b   1.000
_cell.length_c   1.000
_cell.angle_alpha   90.00
_cell.angle_beta   90.00
_cell.angle_gamma   90.00
#
_symmetry.space_group_name_H-M   'P 1'
#
loop_
_entity.id
_entity.type
_entity.pdbx_description
1 polymer ?
#
loop_
_entity_poly.entity_id
_entity_poly.type
_entity_poly.pdbx_seq_one_letter_code
_entity_poly.pdbx_strand_id
1 'polypeptide(L)'
;MAPEFANHLTNPIRLCALALLASPWSLACAATSIDEHRPANPQGAVEIDNVAGMIDVQGWDKSEVAVTGTIGKDVERVDVTGDSNRTSIRVVLPKGMHFGMSDGEAHLVIHVPTNSSVSASLVSSDLKVSAVHGALELRTVSGNISGDGGGDLRANDVSGDIHFTAMAAKRIEAKSISGNIVLTGGNTDIEANTVSGDAHLTLGTVSRARFRTVSGGISATLAAATDAQIDGESVSGDIKLDFAGEPAADFDVQTLSGDIDNCFGPKPVEPRHGPGKRLTFKTGDTSARVHLTSNSGEVRLCAKK
;
A
#
# COMPACT_ATOMS: atom_id res chain seq x y z
N MET A 1 -34.79 -53.14 -87.54
CA MET A 1 -35.76 -52.09 -87.70
C MET A 1 -35.37 -50.91 -86.80
N ALA A 2 -34.90 -49.91 -87.51
CA ALA A 2 -34.56 -48.61 -86.87
C ALA A 2 -35.87 -47.90 -86.44
N PRO A 3 -35.90 -46.67 -85.96
CA PRO A 3 -34.80 -45.64 -85.77
C PRO A 3 -34.80 -44.96 -84.39
N GLU A 4 -33.69 -44.28 -84.10
CA GLU A 4 -33.52 -42.81 -84.11
C GLU A 4 -34.33 -41.98 -83.06
N PHE A 5 -33.71 -41.22 -82.24
CA PHE A 5 -33.61 -39.75 -82.34
C PHE A 5 -32.75 -39.14 -81.17
N ALA A 6 -31.85 -38.27 -81.57
CA ALA A 6 -31.08 -37.41 -80.79
C ALA A 6 -31.90 -36.36 -80.02
N ASN A 7 -31.45 -35.90 -78.86
CA ASN A 7 -31.76 -34.53 -78.46
C ASN A 7 -30.66 -33.92 -77.57
N HIS A 8 -30.15 -32.88 -78.08
CA HIS A 8 -29.28 -31.89 -77.43
C HIS A 8 -29.98 -31.29 -76.26
N LEU A 9 -29.26 -31.18 -75.14
CA LEU A 9 -29.57 -30.17 -74.08
C LEU A 9 -28.30 -29.58 -73.52
N THR A 10 -28.18 -28.33 -73.77
CA THR A 10 -27.25 -27.32 -73.39
C THR A 10 -27.04 -27.27 -71.81
N ASN A 11 -25.78 -27.33 -71.38
CA ASN A 11 -25.36 -27.06 -70.02
C ASN A 11 -25.27 -25.56 -69.82
N PRO A 12 -25.89 -24.96 -68.78
CA PRO A 12 -25.57 -23.60 -68.40
C PRO A 12 -24.38 -23.59 -67.42
N ILE A 13 -23.37 -22.90 -67.79
CA ILE A 13 -22.18 -22.51 -66.92
C ILE A 13 -22.68 -21.73 -65.71
N ARG A 14 -22.62 -22.35 -64.56
CA ARG A 14 -22.79 -21.63 -63.28
C ARG A 14 -21.45 -20.94 -62.88
N LEU A 15 -21.45 -19.65 -63.07
CA LEU A 15 -20.40 -18.76 -62.55
C LEU A 15 -20.50 -18.78 -61.01
N CYS A 16 -19.61 -19.50 -60.34
CA CYS A 16 -19.40 -19.34 -58.89
C CYS A 16 -18.59 -18.05 -58.63
N ALA A 17 -19.29 -17.00 -58.21
CA ALA A 17 -18.64 -15.81 -57.69
C ALA A 17 -17.98 -16.16 -56.34
N LEU A 18 -16.64 -16.21 -56.35
CA LEU A 18 -15.81 -16.35 -55.12
C LEU A 18 -15.85 -15.03 -54.42
N ALA A 19 -16.72 -14.88 -53.42
CA ALA A 19 -16.70 -13.75 -52.49
C ALA A 19 -15.46 -13.90 -51.56
N LEU A 20 -14.40 -13.16 -51.84
CA LEU A 20 -13.29 -12.95 -50.92
C LEU A 20 -13.82 -12.17 -49.69
N LEU A 21 -14.11 -12.88 -48.61
CA LEU A 21 -14.28 -12.29 -47.29
C LEU A 21 -12.91 -11.77 -46.83
N ALA A 22 -12.66 -10.50 -47.09
CA ALA A 22 -11.56 -9.77 -46.41
C ALA A 22 -11.92 -9.61 -44.93
N SER A 23 -11.45 -10.52 -44.13
CA SER A 23 -11.46 -10.34 -42.65
C SER A 23 -10.55 -9.15 -42.31
N PRO A 24 -11.05 -8.12 -41.64
CA PRO A 24 -10.15 -7.09 -41.09
C PRO A 24 -9.27 -7.77 -40.02
N TRP A 25 -8.01 -7.94 -40.32
CA TRP A 25 -7.02 -8.24 -39.29
C TRP A 25 -6.98 -7.03 -38.38
N SER A 26 -7.69 -7.12 -37.27
CA SER A 26 -7.44 -6.23 -36.14
C SER A 26 -5.98 -6.49 -35.72
N LEU A 27 -5.11 -5.53 -36.00
CA LEU A 27 -3.79 -5.47 -35.34
C LEU A 27 -4.08 -5.29 -33.84
N ALA A 28 -4.21 -6.40 -33.12
CA ALA A 28 -4.10 -6.39 -31.68
C ALA A 28 -2.67 -5.90 -31.38
N CYS A 29 -2.54 -4.72 -30.80
CA CYS A 29 -1.29 -4.21 -30.26
C CYS A 29 -0.87 -5.22 -29.19
N ALA A 30 0.07 -6.10 -29.51
CA ALA A 30 0.48 -7.19 -28.62
C ALA A 30 1.36 -6.58 -27.50
N ALA A 31 0.83 -6.55 -26.29
CA ALA A 31 1.66 -6.39 -25.11
C ALA A 31 2.71 -7.51 -25.06
N THR A 32 3.96 -7.17 -24.80
CA THR A 32 5.01 -8.19 -24.68
C THR A 32 4.85 -8.90 -23.33
N SER A 33 4.77 -10.23 -23.35
CA SER A 33 4.72 -11.03 -22.12
C SER A 33 6.14 -11.27 -21.56
N ILE A 34 6.24 -11.20 -20.25
CA ILE A 34 7.45 -11.55 -19.50
C ILE A 34 7.15 -12.83 -18.72
N ASP A 35 8.15 -13.73 -18.68
CA ASP A 35 8.11 -14.98 -17.91
C ASP A 35 9.57 -15.37 -17.58
N GLU A 36 10.06 -14.92 -16.43
CA GLU A 36 11.43 -15.08 -15.95
C GLU A 36 11.45 -15.74 -14.59
N HIS A 37 12.30 -16.75 -14.44
CA HIS A 37 12.47 -17.51 -13.20
C HIS A 37 13.93 -17.50 -12.73
N ARG A 38 14.14 -17.27 -11.44
CA ARG A 38 15.46 -17.24 -10.81
C ARG A 38 15.47 -18.04 -9.51
N PRO A 39 16.42 -18.95 -9.30
CA PRO A 39 16.61 -19.58 -7.99
C PRO A 39 16.86 -18.53 -6.91
N ALA A 40 16.20 -18.65 -5.77
CA ALA A 40 16.37 -17.72 -4.66
C ALA A 40 16.38 -18.45 -3.32
N ASN A 41 17.13 -17.91 -2.38
CA ASN A 41 17.09 -18.37 -1.00
C ASN A 41 15.75 -18.00 -0.34
N PRO A 42 15.20 -18.86 0.55
CA PRO A 42 13.96 -18.57 1.26
C PRO A 42 13.92 -17.24 2.04
N GLN A 43 15.09 -16.71 2.40
CA GLN A 43 15.26 -15.44 3.10
C GLN A 43 16.06 -14.43 2.26
N GLY A 44 16.11 -14.61 0.95
CA GLY A 44 16.79 -13.70 0.03
C GLY A 44 16.13 -12.31 -0.01
N ALA A 45 16.86 -11.33 -0.50
CA ALA A 45 16.34 -9.98 -0.71
C ALA A 45 15.85 -9.82 -2.15
N VAL A 46 14.71 -9.18 -2.34
CA VAL A 46 14.17 -8.85 -3.66
C VAL A 46 14.01 -7.34 -3.77
N GLU A 47 14.66 -6.75 -4.77
CA GLU A 47 14.58 -5.32 -5.08
C GLU A 47 13.79 -5.12 -6.35
N ILE A 48 12.86 -4.17 -6.32
CA ILE A 48 11.92 -3.90 -7.43
C ILE A 48 11.94 -2.41 -7.74
N ASP A 49 12.29 -2.07 -8.97
CA ASP A 49 12.24 -0.70 -9.49
C ASP A 49 11.25 -0.65 -10.67
N ASN A 50 10.19 0.15 -10.54
CA ASN A 50 9.23 0.38 -11.62
C ASN A 50 8.84 1.86 -11.73
N VAL A 51 8.57 2.30 -12.95
CA VAL A 51 8.19 3.70 -13.21
C VAL A 51 6.68 3.85 -13.28
N ALA A 52 5.97 2.99 -14.00
CA ALA A 52 4.52 3.12 -14.18
C ALA A 52 3.83 1.75 -14.31
N GLY A 53 2.56 1.68 -13.93
CA GLY A 53 1.71 0.48 -14.04
C GLY A 53 1.36 -0.15 -12.70
N MET A 54 1.46 -1.45 -12.59
CA MET A 54 1.09 -2.21 -11.38
C MET A 54 2.11 -3.30 -11.08
N ILE A 55 2.49 -3.41 -9.83
CA ILE A 55 3.33 -4.49 -9.31
C ILE A 55 2.55 -5.24 -8.24
N ASP A 56 2.35 -6.54 -8.45
CA ASP A 56 1.73 -7.46 -7.47
C ASP A 56 2.79 -8.45 -6.98
N VAL A 57 3.21 -8.32 -5.71
CA VAL A 57 4.21 -9.18 -5.07
C VAL A 57 3.49 -10.22 -4.22
N GLN A 58 3.75 -11.49 -4.50
CA GLN A 58 3.10 -12.60 -3.83
C GLN A 58 4.11 -13.56 -3.22
N GLY A 59 4.00 -13.80 -1.91
CA GLY A 59 4.79 -14.79 -1.22
C GLY A 59 4.36 -16.23 -1.57
N TRP A 60 5.32 -17.13 -1.82
CA TRP A 60 5.06 -18.54 -2.04
C TRP A 60 6.07 -19.44 -1.32
N ASP A 61 5.87 -20.74 -1.35
CA ASP A 61 6.71 -21.73 -0.65
C ASP A 61 7.89 -22.27 -1.48
N LYS A 62 8.10 -21.72 -2.71
CA LYS A 62 9.22 -22.15 -3.57
C LYS A 62 10.47 -21.33 -3.31
N SER A 63 11.64 -21.97 -3.51
CA SER A 63 12.97 -21.31 -3.44
C SER A 63 13.35 -20.69 -4.79
N GLU A 64 12.48 -19.86 -5.34
CA GLU A 64 12.71 -19.11 -6.58
C GLU A 64 11.95 -17.79 -6.58
N VAL A 65 12.41 -16.84 -7.35
CA VAL A 65 11.67 -15.63 -7.74
C VAL A 65 11.18 -15.84 -9.17
N ALA A 66 9.87 -15.65 -9.38
CA ALA A 66 9.26 -15.66 -10.72
C ALA A 66 8.64 -14.30 -11.03
N VAL A 67 8.94 -13.78 -12.21
CA VAL A 67 8.43 -12.51 -12.72
C VAL A 67 7.62 -12.80 -13.95
N THR A 68 6.31 -12.59 -13.88
CA THR A 68 5.38 -12.80 -14.97
C THR A 68 4.56 -11.55 -15.21
N GLY A 69 4.05 -11.38 -16.42
CA GLY A 69 3.16 -10.26 -16.71
C GLY A 69 3.31 -9.70 -18.11
N THR A 70 2.93 -8.47 -18.28
CA THR A 70 2.95 -7.77 -19.57
C THR A 70 3.59 -6.40 -19.45
N ILE A 71 4.28 -6.00 -20.49
CA ILE A 71 4.87 -4.67 -20.60
C ILE A 71 4.28 -3.94 -21.80
N GLY A 72 4.06 -2.65 -21.64
CA GLY A 72 3.65 -1.77 -22.72
C GLY A 72 4.74 -1.61 -23.79
N LYS A 73 4.36 -1.15 -24.97
CA LYS A 73 5.26 -1.04 -26.11
C LYS A 73 6.42 -0.07 -25.89
N ASP A 74 6.24 0.86 -24.96
CA ASP A 74 7.24 1.88 -24.62
C ASP A 74 8.17 1.46 -23.47
N VAL A 75 8.02 0.25 -22.96
CA VAL A 75 8.99 -0.39 -22.05
C VAL A 75 10.06 -1.07 -22.91
N GLU A 76 11.33 -0.72 -22.71
CA GLU A 76 12.44 -1.33 -23.46
C GLU A 76 12.62 -2.81 -23.07
N ARG A 77 12.65 -3.11 -21.76
CA ARG A 77 12.82 -4.45 -21.22
C ARG A 77 12.59 -4.50 -19.71
N VAL A 78 12.51 -5.70 -19.16
CA VAL A 78 12.59 -5.96 -17.72
C VAL A 78 13.90 -6.70 -17.46
N ASP A 79 14.77 -6.09 -16.66
CA ASP A 79 16.03 -6.71 -16.23
C ASP A 79 15.79 -7.48 -14.93
N VAL A 80 15.96 -8.79 -14.95
CA VAL A 80 15.95 -9.66 -13.75
C VAL A 80 17.35 -10.18 -13.52
N THR A 81 18.06 -9.61 -12.55
CA THR A 81 19.48 -9.85 -12.30
C THR A 81 19.77 -10.19 -10.84
N GLY A 82 20.97 -10.64 -10.54
CA GLY A 82 21.40 -10.98 -9.19
C GLY A 82 21.76 -12.45 -9.01
N ASP A 83 21.76 -12.87 -7.76
CA ASP A 83 22.08 -14.25 -7.35
C ASP A 83 20.98 -14.80 -6.43
N SER A 84 21.19 -15.97 -5.84
CA SER A 84 20.21 -16.59 -4.95
C SER A 84 19.94 -15.81 -3.65
N ASN A 85 20.84 -14.92 -3.23
CA ASN A 85 20.67 -14.12 -2.01
C ASN A 85 20.00 -12.77 -2.28
N ARG A 86 20.17 -12.25 -3.51
CA ARG A 86 19.63 -10.95 -3.91
C ARG A 86 19.20 -10.98 -5.36
N THR A 87 17.93 -10.74 -5.61
CA THR A 87 17.35 -10.57 -6.94
C THR A 87 16.95 -9.13 -7.15
N SER A 88 17.37 -8.52 -8.24
CA SER A 88 16.97 -7.17 -8.64
C SER A 88 16.11 -7.23 -9.90
N ILE A 89 14.94 -6.64 -9.85
CA ILE A 89 13.94 -6.57 -10.92
C ILE A 89 13.76 -5.11 -11.28
N ARG A 90 14.12 -4.74 -12.50
CA ARG A 90 14.07 -3.36 -12.96
C ARG A 90 13.37 -3.24 -14.29
N VAL A 91 12.32 -2.42 -14.35
CA VAL A 91 11.68 -2.03 -15.61
C VAL A 91 12.46 -0.88 -16.24
N VAL A 92 12.97 -1.10 -17.45
CA VAL A 92 13.82 -0.16 -18.18
C VAL A 92 13.01 0.54 -19.25
N LEU A 93 13.01 1.87 -19.21
CA LEU A 93 12.40 2.72 -20.24
C LEU A 93 13.47 3.26 -21.20
N PRO A 94 13.14 3.51 -22.47
CA PRO A 94 14.05 4.13 -23.44
C PRO A 94 14.53 5.50 -23.00
N LYS A 95 15.77 5.84 -23.35
CA LYS A 95 16.35 7.17 -23.06
C LYS A 95 15.61 8.27 -23.84
N GLY A 96 15.20 9.32 -23.14
CA GLY A 96 14.56 10.49 -23.75
C GLY A 96 13.05 10.46 -23.79
N MET A 97 12.41 9.50 -23.13
CA MET A 97 10.96 9.47 -22.99
C MET A 97 10.45 10.63 -22.13
N HIS A 98 9.42 11.32 -22.57
CA HIS A 98 8.75 12.37 -21.81
C HIS A 98 7.63 11.71 -21.00
N PHE A 99 7.59 11.98 -19.70
CA PHE A 99 6.49 11.55 -18.82
C PHE A 99 5.16 12.04 -19.37
N GLY A 100 4.22 11.13 -19.63
CA GLY A 100 2.87 11.44 -20.11
C GLY A 100 2.39 10.65 -21.31
N MET A 101 3.17 9.73 -21.86
CA MET A 101 2.71 8.79 -22.87
C MET A 101 2.23 7.49 -22.24
N SER A 102 1.04 7.07 -22.58
CA SER A 102 0.23 6.02 -21.90
C SER A 102 0.69 4.58 -22.06
N ASP A 103 1.81 4.31 -22.72
CA ASP A 103 2.20 2.93 -23.07
C ASP A 103 3.50 2.43 -22.40
N GLY A 104 4.06 3.22 -21.46
CA GLY A 104 5.24 2.83 -20.66
C GLY A 104 4.92 2.06 -19.38
N GLU A 105 3.73 1.48 -19.28
CA GLU A 105 3.28 0.76 -18.10
C GLU A 105 3.76 -0.69 -18.10
N ALA A 106 4.12 -1.18 -16.92
CA ALA A 106 4.41 -2.59 -16.68
C ALA A 106 3.41 -3.16 -15.65
N HIS A 107 2.77 -4.26 -16.02
CA HIS A 107 1.88 -5.01 -15.13
C HIS A 107 2.55 -6.34 -14.80
N LEU A 108 3.21 -6.40 -13.63
CA LEU A 108 4.00 -7.55 -13.24
C LEU A 108 3.42 -8.22 -12.00
N VAL A 109 3.38 -9.54 -12.04
CA VAL A 109 3.17 -10.40 -10.87
C VAL A 109 4.51 -11.02 -10.53
N ILE A 110 4.98 -10.76 -9.31
CA ILE A 110 6.28 -11.18 -8.83
C ILE A 110 6.07 -12.13 -7.66
N HIS A 111 6.34 -13.41 -7.89
CA HIS A 111 6.34 -14.39 -6.81
C HIS A 111 7.71 -14.44 -6.14
N VAL A 112 7.72 -14.37 -4.83
CA VAL A 112 8.94 -14.41 -4.02
C VAL A 112 8.82 -15.47 -2.93
N PRO A 113 9.91 -16.07 -2.44
CA PRO A 113 9.84 -16.92 -1.26
C PRO A 113 9.19 -16.17 -0.09
N THR A 114 8.26 -16.81 0.61
CA THR A 114 7.43 -16.17 1.67
C THR A 114 8.24 -15.38 2.72
N ASN A 115 9.46 -15.84 3.04
CA ASN A 115 10.31 -15.17 4.05
C ASN A 115 11.34 -14.21 3.45
N SER A 116 11.25 -13.89 2.16
CA SER A 116 12.12 -12.90 1.52
C SER A 116 11.85 -11.50 2.04
N SER A 117 12.89 -10.70 2.16
CA SER A 117 12.73 -9.25 2.31
C SER A 117 12.46 -8.61 0.95
N VAL A 118 11.52 -7.66 0.91
CA VAL A 118 11.16 -6.96 -0.33
C VAL A 118 11.39 -5.47 -0.17
N SER A 119 12.14 -4.89 -1.12
CA SER A 119 12.33 -3.45 -1.25
C SER A 119 11.80 -3.01 -2.61
N ALA A 120 10.71 -2.25 -2.63
CA ALA A 120 10.09 -1.74 -3.84
C ALA A 120 10.20 -0.22 -3.91
N SER A 121 10.69 0.30 -5.04
CA SER A 121 10.81 1.73 -5.32
C SER A 121 10.09 2.06 -6.63
N LEU A 122 8.96 2.73 -6.51
CA LEU A 122 8.04 2.97 -7.60
C LEU A 122 7.83 4.48 -7.81
N VAL A 123 7.45 4.88 -9.02
CA VAL A 123 7.18 6.29 -9.31
C VAL A 123 5.68 6.51 -9.49
N SER A 124 5.09 6.03 -10.56
CA SER A 124 3.65 6.16 -10.86
C SER A 124 3.04 4.78 -11.02
N SER A 125 3.13 3.99 -9.98
CA SER A 125 2.77 2.57 -10.02
C SER A 125 2.11 2.15 -8.72
N ASP A 126 1.00 1.44 -8.85
CA ASP A 126 0.36 0.80 -7.72
C ASP A 126 1.15 -0.43 -7.28
N LEU A 127 1.25 -0.62 -5.98
CA LEU A 127 1.92 -1.75 -5.36
C LEU A 127 0.94 -2.55 -4.52
N LYS A 128 0.87 -3.83 -4.82
CA LYS A 128 0.18 -4.79 -3.98
C LYS A 128 1.16 -5.83 -3.47
N VAL A 129 1.08 -6.14 -2.17
CA VAL A 129 1.90 -7.18 -1.54
C VAL A 129 0.99 -8.16 -0.82
N SER A 130 1.25 -9.44 -0.94
CA SER A 130 0.49 -10.47 -0.22
C SER A 130 1.37 -11.64 0.21
N ALA A 131 1.09 -12.19 1.38
CA ALA A 131 1.72 -13.40 1.93
C ALA A 131 3.26 -13.33 2.03
N VAL A 132 3.85 -12.13 2.15
CA VAL A 132 5.30 -11.94 2.39
C VAL A 132 5.53 -11.73 3.89
N HIS A 133 6.35 -12.58 4.51
CA HIS A 133 6.64 -12.54 5.94
C HIS A 133 8.00 -11.92 6.30
N GLY A 134 8.85 -11.66 5.32
CA GLY A 134 10.09 -10.91 5.50
C GLY A 134 9.85 -9.41 5.69
N ALA A 135 10.91 -8.65 5.89
CA ALA A 135 10.82 -7.20 6.03
C ALA A 135 10.40 -6.54 4.70
N LEU A 136 9.53 -5.55 4.80
CA LEU A 136 8.97 -4.80 3.67
C LEU A 136 9.41 -3.34 3.71
N GLU A 137 10.09 -2.88 2.67
CA GLU A 137 10.43 -1.48 2.45
C GLU A 137 9.79 -1.01 1.15
N LEU A 138 8.67 -0.31 1.25
CA LEU A 138 7.80 0.03 0.12
C LEU A 138 7.79 1.54 -0.07
N ARG A 139 8.13 2.01 -1.27
CA ARG A 139 8.16 3.43 -1.62
C ARG A 139 7.46 3.67 -2.93
N THR A 140 6.60 4.68 -2.97
CA THR A 140 6.02 5.20 -4.22
C THR A 140 5.96 6.73 -4.20
N VAL A 141 5.89 7.31 -5.37
CA VAL A 141 5.67 8.77 -5.49
C VAL A 141 4.21 9.06 -5.81
N SER A 142 3.63 8.33 -6.75
CA SER A 142 2.22 8.46 -7.13
C SER A 142 1.66 7.09 -7.44
N GLY A 143 0.99 6.51 -6.51
CA GLY A 143 0.39 5.18 -6.60
C GLY A 143 0.06 4.67 -5.21
N ASN A 144 -0.81 3.70 -5.14
CA ASN A 144 -1.26 3.18 -3.86
C ASN A 144 -0.36 2.02 -3.40
N ILE A 145 -0.13 1.95 -2.10
CA ILE A 145 0.51 0.80 -1.47
C ILE A 145 -0.58 0.02 -0.73
N SER A 146 -0.81 -1.21 -1.12
CA SER A 146 -1.86 -2.04 -0.52
C SER A 146 -1.39 -3.45 -0.25
N GLY A 147 -2.02 -4.13 0.69
CA GLY A 147 -1.79 -5.55 0.90
C GLY A 147 -1.69 -6.00 2.35
N ASP A 148 -1.03 -7.14 2.51
CA ASP A 148 -0.78 -7.76 3.81
C ASP A 148 0.64 -8.35 3.87
N GLY A 149 1.17 -8.43 5.08
CA GLY A 149 2.48 -9.01 5.33
C GLY A 149 2.72 -9.34 6.80
N GLY A 150 3.73 -10.17 7.04
CA GLY A 150 4.08 -10.63 8.39
C GLY A 150 5.32 -9.99 8.99
N GLY A 151 6.17 -9.34 8.18
CA GLY A 151 7.41 -8.72 8.64
C GLY A 151 7.26 -7.26 9.05
N ASP A 152 8.37 -6.68 9.50
CA ASP A 152 8.42 -5.24 9.77
C ASP A 152 8.12 -4.46 8.49
N LEU A 153 7.29 -3.42 8.60
CA LEU A 153 6.82 -2.61 7.49
C LEU A 153 7.39 -1.20 7.55
N ARG A 154 8.01 -0.77 6.46
CA ARG A 154 8.27 0.64 6.19
C ARG A 154 7.61 1.02 4.86
N ALA A 155 6.55 1.83 4.92
CA ALA A 155 5.82 2.31 3.76
C ALA A 155 5.93 3.83 3.65
N ASN A 156 6.40 4.33 2.52
CA ASN A 156 6.53 5.75 2.26
C ASN A 156 5.86 6.09 0.94
N ASP A 157 4.96 7.05 0.98
CA ASP A 157 4.28 7.56 -0.20
C ASP A 157 4.31 9.08 -0.26
N VAL A 158 4.18 9.65 -1.45
CA VAL A 158 4.04 11.10 -1.62
C VAL A 158 2.60 11.47 -1.94
N SER A 159 1.96 10.79 -2.90
CA SER A 159 0.61 11.12 -3.36
C SER A 159 -0.18 9.85 -3.70
N GLY A 160 -0.57 9.12 -2.73
CA GLY A 160 -1.36 7.90 -2.83
C GLY A 160 -1.76 7.42 -1.45
N ASP A 161 -2.58 6.42 -1.40
CA ASP A 161 -3.04 5.86 -0.14
C ASP A 161 -2.19 4.65 0.27
N ILE A 162 -1.95 4.52 1.57
CA ILE A 162 -1.33 3.34 2.18
C ILE A 162 -2.42 2.55 2.90
N HIS A 163 -2.73 1.36 2.41
CA HIS A 163 -3.68 0.45 3.03
C HIS A 163 -3.03 -0.90 3.29
N PHE A 164 -2.61 -1.15 4.52
CA PHE A 164 -1.82 -2.34 4.82
C PHE A 164 -2.24 -3.04 6.10
N THR A 165 -2.17 -4.40 6.08
CA THR A 165 -2.39 -5.25 7.24
C THR A 165 -1.10 -5.97 7.61
N ALA A 166 -0.55 -5.68 8.80
CA ALA A 166 0.74 -6.20 9.27
C ALA A 166 0.61 -6.79 10.69
N MET A 167 -0.17 -7.87 10.82
CA MET A 167 -0.55 -8.44 12.13
C MET A 167 0.62 -9.01 12.94
N ALA A 168 1.67 -9.49 12.29
CA ALA A 168 2.85 -10.07 12.94
C ALA A 168 4.05 -9.12 13.00
N ALA A 169 3.95 -7.92 12.43
CA ALA A 169 5.00 -6.92 12.46
C ALA A 169 5.29 -6.46 13.89
N LYS A 170 6.56 -6.34 14.23
CA LYS A 170 7.01 -5.74 15.50
C LYS A 170 7.16 -4.23 15.38
N ARG A 171 7.42 -3.75 14.17
CA ARG A 171 7.54 -2.33 13.86
C ARG A 171 6.82 -2.00 12.56
N ILE A 172 6.03 -0.94 12.60
CA ILE A 172 5.38 -0.35 11.43
C ILE A 172 5.78 1.12 11.35
N GLU A 173 6.29 1.55 10.21
CA GLU A 173 6.57 2.94 9.89
C GLU A 173 5.84 3.29 8.61
N ALA A 174 4.88 4.21 8.66
CA ALA A 174 4.14 4.66 7.49
C ALA A 174 4.17 6.18 7.37
N LYS A 175 4.52 6.67 6.20
CA LYS A 175 4.61 8.10 5.91
C LYS A 175 3.93 8.42 4.59
N SER A 176 3.05 9.43 4.59
CA SER A 176 2.46 10.01 3.39
C SER A 176 2.59 11.53 3.41
N ILE A 177 2.69 12.15 2.25
CA ILE A 177 2.59 13.61 2.16
C ILE A 177 1.13 14.01 1.85
N SER A 178 0.51 13.39 0.85
CA SER A 178 -0.86 13.70 0.45
C SER A 178 -1.62 12.42 0.15
N GLY A 179 -2.09 11.76 1.17
CA GLY A 179 -2.85 10.52 1.06
C GLY A 179 -3.19 9.96 2.41
N ASN A 180 -4.13 9.07 2.43
CA ASN A 180 -4.60 8.46 3.65
C ASN A 180 -3.74 7.26 4.03
N ILE A 181 -3.61 7.06 5.33
CA ILE A 181 -2.92 5.90 5.90
C ILE A 181 -3.95 5.06 6.63
N VAL A 182 -4.23 3.86 6.13
CA VAL A 182 -5.09 2.87 6.78
C VAL A 182 -4.26 1.66 7.15
N LEU A 183 -4.04 1.44 8.43
CA LEU A 183 -3.20 0.35 8.92
C LEU A 183 -3.92 -0.51 9.93
N THR A 184 -3.78 -1.82 9.76
CA THR A 184 -4.17 -2.81 10.75
C THR A 184 -2.92 -3.57 11.21
N GLY A 185 -2.64 -3.54 12.50
CA GLY A 185 -1.48 -4.21 13.10
C GLY A 185 -1.85 -5.01 14.34
N GLY A 186 -1.01 -5.98 14.68
CA GLY A 186 -1.10 -6.70 15.94
C GLY A 186 -0.42 -5.93 17.09
N ASN A 187 0.33 -6.64 17.92
CA ASN A 187 1.14 -6.04 18.98
C ASN A 187 2.43 -5.47 18.35
N THR A 188 2.52 -4.16 18.21
CA THR A 188 3.55 -3.52 17.42
C THR A 188 3.97 -2.16 17.97
N ASP A 189 5.19 -1.74 17.64
CA ASP A 189 5.59 -0.34 17.71
C ASP A 189 5.20 0.34 16.40
N ILE A 190 4.61 1.53 16.47
CA ILE A 190 4.13 2.24 15.28
C ILE A 190 4.60 3.70 15.22
N GLU A 191 4.96 4.11 14.01
CA GLU A 191 5.14 5.51 13.64
C GLU A 191 4.33 5.79 12.38
N ALA A 192 3.31 6.68 12.48
CA ALA A 192 2.48 7.09 11.36
C ALA A 192 2.51 8.61 11.22
N ASN A 193 3.00 9.09 10.08
CA ASN A 193 3.14 10.50 9.79
C ASN A 193 2.45 10.85 8.48
N THR A 194 1.60 11.87 8.50
CA THR A 194 1.03 12.45 7.26
C THR A 194 1.14 13.96 7.27
N VAL A 195 1.19 14.57 6.12
CA VAL A 195 1.12 16.03 6.04
C VAL A 195 -0.30 16.47 5.73
N SER A 196 -0.92 15.86 4.73
CA SER A 196 -2.29 16.18 4.31
C SER A 196 -3.02 14.89 3.97
N GLY A 197 -3.83 14.43 4.86
CA GLY A 197 -4.57 13.17 4.78
C GLY A 197 -4.86 12.60 6.15
N ASP A 198 -5.77 11.67 6.21
CA ASP A 198 -6.21 11.04 7.44
C ASP A 198 -5.42 9.77 7.74
N ALA A 199 -5.14 9.52 9.02
CA ALA A 199 -4.55 8.27 9.47
C ALA A 199 -5.56 7.47 10.30
N HIS A 200 -5.95 6.29 9.81
CA HIS A 200 -6.83 5.35 10.48
C HIS A 200 -6.06 4.10 10.89
N LEU A 201 -5.91 3.90 12.18
CA LEU A 201 -5.04 2.88 12.73
C LEU A 201 -5.83 1.94 13.63
N THR A 202 -5.76 0.64 13.38
CA THR A 202 -6.34 -0.41 14.23
C THR A 202 -5.21 -1.33 14.69
N LEU A 203 -4.86 -1.25 15.96
CA LEU A 203 -3.67 -1.90 16.52
C LEU A 203 -4.04 -2.78 17.72
N GLY A 204 -3.23 -3.78 17.97
CA GLY A 204 -3.28 -4.54 19.23
C GLY A 204 -2.63 -3.77 20.38
N THR A 205 -1.80 -4.43 21.18
CA THR A 205 -1.09 -3.79 22.30
C THR A 205 0.17 -3.11 21.78
N VAL A 206 0.33 -1.81 22.07
CA VAL A 206 1.49 -1.01 21.67
C VAL A 206 2.36 -0.66 22.86
N SER A 207 3.69 -0.75 22.69
CA SER A 207 4.67 -0.22 23.62
C SER A 207 5.13 1.17 23.20
N ARG A 208 5.19 1.44 21.91
CA ARG A 208 5.50 2.77 21.39
C ARG A 208 4.59 3.11 20.21
N ALA A 209 3.92 4.26 20.30
CA ALA A 209 3.11 4.79 19.21
C ALA A 209 3.43 6.28 19.02
N ARG A 210 3.73 6.66 17.79
CA ARG A 210 3.94 8.07 17.44
C ARG A 210 3.12 8.42 16.22
N PHE A 211 2.28 9.42 16.37
CA PHE A 211 1.38 9.89 15.33
C PHE A 211 1.59 11.38 15.07
N ARG A 212 1.77 11.77 13.80
CA ARG A 212 1.93 13.17 13.44
C ARG A 212 1.13 13.51 12.20
N THR A 213 0.44 14.64 12.25
CA THR A 213 -0.20 15.23 11.09
C THR A 213 -0.03 16.75 11.09
N VAL A 214 -0.04 17.32 9.90
CA VAL A 214 -0.11 18.78 9.78
C VAL A 214 -1.57 19.18 9.51
N SER A 215 -2.22 18.56 8.53
CA SER A 215 -3.61 18.83 8.17
C SER A 215 -4.30 17.52 7.86
N GLY A 216 -5.18 17.09 8.70
CA GLY A 216 -5.91 15.84 8.63
C GLY A 216 -6.10 15.21 9.99
N GLY A 217 -6.99 14.23 10.07
CA GLY A 217 -7.33 13.56 11.31
C GLY A 217 -6.45 12.35 11.60
N ILE A 218 -6.22 12.09 12.88
CA ILE A 218 -5.65 10.83 13.36
C ILE A 218 -6.74 10.10 14.13
N SER A 219 -7.07 8.88 13.73
CA SER A 219 -8.00 8.01 14.44
C SER A 219 -7.30 6.68 14.72
N ALA A 220 -6.97 6.43 15.97
CA ALA A 220 -6.28 5.21 16.38
C ALA A 220 -7.08 4.43 17.41
N THR A 221 -7.24 3.13 17.19
CA THR A 221 -7.75 2.18 18.16
C THR A 221 -6.60 1.26 18.59
N LEU A 222 -6.30 1.19 19.89
CA LEU A 222 -5.17 0.41 20.39
C LEU A 222 -5.35 0.03 21.88
N ALA A 223 -4.53 -0.90 22.35
CA ALA A 223 -4.32 -1.14 23.77
C ALA A 223 -2.93 -0.62 24.19
N ALA A 224 -2.82 0.02 25.34
CA ALA A 224 -1.53 0.47 25.86
C ALA A 224 -0.88 -0.64 26.69
N ALA A 225 0.40 -0.94 26.45
CA ALA A 225 1.23 -1.74 27.35
C ALA A 225 1.47 -1.01 28.67
N THR A 226 1.91 -1.73 29.69
CA THR A 226 2.16 -1.13 31.04
C THR A 226 3.23 -0.06 31.09
N ASP A 227 4.11 -0.01 30.10
CA ASP A 227 5.20 0.96 29.92
C ASP A 227 5.07 1.75 28.61
N ALA A 228 3.86 1.79 28.04
CA ALA A 228 3.61 2.39 26.75
C ALA A 228 4.00 3.88 26.71
N GLN A 229 4.52 4.29 25.55
CA GLN A 229 4.76 5.69 25.21
C GLN A 229 3.95 6.01 23.94
N ILE A 230 2.93 6.83 24.11
CA ILE A 230 2.00 7.22 23.03
C ILE A 230 2.08 8.72 22.86
N ASP A 231 2.61 9.17 21.74
CA ASP A 231 2.77 10.56 21.36
C ASP A 231 1.93 10.88 20.13
N GLY A 232 1.04 11.86 20.22
CA GLY A 232 0.21 12.34 19.11
C GLY A 232 0.35 13.86 18.94
N GLU A 233 0.71 14.29 17.74
CA GLU A 233 0.90 15.70 17.41
C GLU A 233 0.09 16.07 16.16
N SER A 234 -0.74 17.13 16.25
CA SER A 234 -1.46 17.71 15.11
C SER A 234 -1.26 19.23 15.07
N VAL A 235 -1.15 19.77 13.87
CA VAL A 235 -1.20 21.24 13.71
C VAL A 235 -2.64 21.69 13.45
N SER A 236 -3.33 21.06 12.49
CA SER A 236 -4.70 21.38 12.16
C SER A 236 -5.45 20.10 11.80
N GLY A 237 -6.05 19.50 12.77
CA GLY A 237 -6.80 18.26 12.62
C GLY A 237 -7.06 17.59 13.95
N ASP A 238 -8.02 16.73 13.95
CA ASP A 238 -8.48 16.03 15.15
C ASP A 238 -7.57 14.84 15.49
N ILE A 239 -7.45 14.57 16.77
CA ILE A 239 -6.80 13.35 17.28
C ILE A 239 -7.84 12.56 18.05
N LYS A 240 -8.22 11.39 17.54
CA LYS A 240 -9.14 10.45 18.18
C LYS A 240 -8.39 9.20 18.60
N LEU A 241 -8.31 8.96 19.89
CA LEU A 241 -7.64 7.81 20.47
C LEU A 241 -8.65 6.96 21.25
N ASP A 242 -8.97 5.81 20.71
CA ASP A 242 -9.88 4.84 21.30
C ASP A 242 -9.07 3.68 21.92
N PHE A 243 -9.11 3.53 23.22
CA PHE A 243 -8.45 2.44 23.89
C PHE A 243 -9.33 1.19 23.93
N ALA A 244 -8.72 0.03 23.72
CA ALA A 244 -9.35 -1.28 23.94
C ALA A 244 -9.37 -1.59 25.45
N GLY A 245 -10.34 -1.01 26.16
CA GLY A 245 -10.42 -1.04 27.62
C GLY A 245 -9.80 0.24 28.25
N GLU A 246 -10.09 0.46 29.53
CA GLU A 246 -9.57 1.63 30.24
C GLU A 246 -8.06 1.46 30.49
N PRO A 247 -7.21 2.31 29.90
CA PRO A 247 -5.76 2.17 30.01
C PRO A 247 -5.27 2.68 31.38
N ALA A 248 -4.28 2.00 31.95
CA ALA A 248 -3.51 2.54 33.07
C ALA A 248 -2.37 3.40 32.51
N ALA A 249 -2.47 4.73 32.60
CA ALA A 249 -1.48 5.65 32.04
C ALA A 249 -1.50 7.02 32.71
N ASP A 250 -0.41 7.78 32.50
CA ASP A 250 -0.29 9.20 32.82
C ASP A 250 -0.60 9.99 31.54
N PHE A 251 -1.66 10.80 31.57
CA PHE A 251 -2.17 11.57 30.44
C PHE A 251 -1.79 13.04 30.55
N ASP A 252 -1.18 13.57 29.50
CA ASP A 252 -0.98 15.01 29.29
C ASP A 252 -1.47 15.40 27.90
N VAL A 253 -2.62 16.05 27.85
CA VAL A 253 -3.30 16.41 26.61
C VAL A 253 -3.48 17.92 26.55
N GLN A 254 -3.11 18.53 25.44
CA GLN A 254 -3.14 19.97 25.27
C GLN A 254 -3.70 20.35 23.89
N THR A 255 -4.51 21.41 23.86
CA THR A 255 -4.88 22.07 22.61
C THR A 255 -4.80 23.58 22.76
N LEU A 256 -4.36 24.27 21.71
CA LEU A 256 -4.27 25.73 21.71
C LEU A 256 -5.57 26.38 21.27
N SER A 257 -6.23 25.82 20.26
CA SER A 257 -7.53 26.31 19.76
C SER A 257 -8.38 25.11 19.35
N GLY A 258 -9.10 24.55 20.28
CA GLY A 258 -9.93 23.37 20.07
C GLY A 258 -10.47 22.82 21.38
N ASP A 259 -11.11 21.69 21.30
CA ASP A 259 -11.71 21.02 22.44
C ASP A 259 -10.97 19.74 22.82
N ILE A 260 -11.08 19.36 24.09
CA ILE A 260 -10.64 18.06 24.59
C ILE A 260 -11.88 17.33 25.11
N ASP A 261 -12.23 16.22 24.48
CA ASP A 261 -13.30 15.32 24.91
C ASP A 261 -12.70 14.07 25.57
N ASN A 262 -13.02 13.88 26.85
CA ASN A 262 -12.50 12.77 27.63
C ASN A 262 -13.65 11.92 28.18
N CYS A 263 -13.78 10.70 27.67
CA CYS A 263 -14.89 9.81 27.98
C CYS A 263 -14.72 9.03 29.31
N PHE A 264 -13.52 8.98 29.90
CA PHE A 264 -13.25 8.11 31.08
C PHE A 264 -12.46 8.78 32.22
N GLY A 265 -12.23 10.06 32.16
CA GLY A 265 -11.45 10.79 33.15
C GLY A 265 -12.07 12.14 33.54
N PRO A 266 -11.30 13.03 34.17
CA PRO A 266 -11.76 14.35 34.52
C PRO A 266 -12.01 15.22 33.29
N LYS A 267 -12.73 16.33 33.48
CA LYS A 267 -12.90 17.33 32.43
C LYS A 267 -11.63 18.17 32.24
N PRO A 268 -11.36 18.64 31.03
CA PRO A 268 -10.25 19.53 30.75
C PRO A 268 -10.38 20.85 31.50
N VAL A 269 -9.26 21.50 31.77
CA VAL A 269 -9.19 22.78 32.47
C VAL A 269 -8.72 23.85 31.49
N GLU A 270 -9.36 25.02 31.54
CA GLU A 270 -8.88 26.20 30.84
C GLU A 270 -7.75 26.86 31.64
N PRO A 271 -6.60 27.17 31.03
CA PRO A 271 -5.52 27.86 31.69
C PRO A 271 -5.98 29.24 32.20
N ARG A 272 -5.50 29.67 33.38
CA ARG A 272 -5.82 31.00 33.92
C ARG A 272 -5.32 32.15 33.04
N HIS A 273 -4.32 31.92 32.22
CA HIS A 273 -3.74 32.88 31.29
C HIS A 273 -3.41 32.19 29.97
N GLY A 274 -3.85 32.76 28.85
CA GLY A 274 -3.63 32.26 27.51
C GLY A 274 -4.77 31.41 26.97
N PRO A 275 -4.77 31.15 25.66
CA PRO A 275 -5.77 30.31 25.00
C PRO A 275 -5.52 28.82 25.23
N GLY A 276 -6.53 28.00 24.95
CA GLY A 276 -6.43 26.56 24.88
C GLY A 276 -7.02 25.82 26.07
N LYS A 277 -6.91 24.52 26.02
CA LYS A 277 -7.36 23.59 27.07
C LYS A 277 -6.26 22.61 27.40
N ARG A 278 -6.21 22.22 28.66
CA ARG A 278 -5.28 21.20 29.14
C ARG A 278 -6.00 20.15 29.96
N LEU A 279 -5.60 18.92 29.80
CA LEU A 279 -6.06 17.80 30.58
C LEU A 279 -4.87 17.00 31.07
N THR A 280 -4.69 16.89 32.37
CA THR A 280 -3.64 16.08 33.00
C THR A 280 -4.29 15.21 34.06
N PHE A 281 -4.13 13.90 33.95
CA PHE A 281 -4.64 12.95 34.93
C PHE A 281 -3.93 11.60 34.82
N LYS A 282 -4.03 10.78 35.84
CA LYS A 282 -3.45 9.45 35.89
C LYS A 282 -4.53 8.41 36.20
N THR A 283 -4.47 7.29 35.50
CA THR A 283 -5.30 6.11 35.76
C THR A 283 -4.39 4.93 36.11
N GLY A 284 -4.75 4.23 37.16
CA GLY A 284 -3.97 3.07 37.61
C GLY A 284 -2.56 3.40 38.12
N ASP A 285 -1.79 2.36 38.46
CA ASP A 285 -0.39 2.47 38.88
C ASP A 285 0.51 1.89 37.76
N THR A 286 1.09 2.77 36.95
CA THR A 286 1.80 2.41 35.72
C THR A 286 2.86 3.45 35.37
N SER A 287 3.79 3.05 34.48
CA SER A 287 4.77 3.93 33.83
C SER A 287 4.37 4.37 32.42
N ALA A 288 3.22 3.91 31.93
CA ALA A 288 2.74 4.31 30.60
C ALA A 288 2.41 5.81 30.54
N ARG A 289 2.69 6.44 29.42
CA ARG A 289 2.46 7.87 29.16
C ARG A 289 1.73 8.08 27.85
N VAL A 290 0.74 8.95 27.88
CA VAL A 290 0.00 9.41 26.70
C VAL A 290 0.14 10.92 26.61
N HIS A 291 0.85 11.38 25.61
CA HIS A 291 1.05 12.81 25.36
C HIS A 291 0.43 13.18 24.01
N LEU A 292 -0.59 14.06 24.04
CA LEU A 292 -1.29 14.50 22.83
C LEU A 292 -1.30 16.02 22.77
N THR A 293 -0.93 16.57 21.62
CA THR A 293 -0.91 18.01 21.39
C THR A 293 -1.58 18.34 20.06
N SER A 294 -2.54 19.28 20.07
CA SER A 294 -3.11 19.86 18.87
C SER A 294 -3.04 21.39 18.92
N ASN A 295 -2.65 22.04 17.83
CA ASN A 295 -2.77 23.49 17.77
C ASN A 295 -4.22 23.92 17.45
N SER A 296 -4.87 23.23 16.49
CA SER A 296 -6.23 23.55 16.08
C SER A 296 -6.96 22.26 15.70
N GLY A 297 -7.83 21.82 16.56
CA GLY A 297 -8.59 20.57 16.38
C GLY A 297 -9.03 19.97 17.70
N GLU A 298 -9.95 19.04 17.63
CA GLU A 298 -10.46 18.30 18.79
C GLU A 298 -9.51 17.16 19.13
N VAL A 299 -9.23 16.99 20.43
CA VAL A 299 -8.56 15.79 20.93
C VAL A 299 -9.56 14.97 21.73
N ARG A 300 -9.86 13.76 21.25
CA ARG A 300 -10.80 12.86 21.89
C ARG A 300 -10.12 11.62 22.42
N LEU A 301 -10.40 11.32 23.67
CA LEU A 301 -9.93 10.11 24.37
C LEU A 301 -11.14 9.29 24.81
N CYS A 302 -11.29 8.08 24.32
CA CYS A 302 -12.33 7.18 24.77
C CYS A 302 -11.77 5.78 25.04
N ALA A 303 -12.46 5.02 25.89
CA ALA A 303 -12.18 3.63 26.12
C ALA A 303 -13.40 2.80 25.72
N LYS A 304 -13.20 1.81 24.88
CA LYS A 304 -14.24 0.85 24.53
C LYS A 304 -14.39 -0.13 25.70
N LYS A 305 -15.63 -0.29 26.16
CA LYS A 305 -16.00 -1.28 27.18
C LYS A 305 -16.01 -2.69 26.59
#